data_fdd7604d9adfd3d4f5eb63bdc8e83ac2
#
_entry.id   fdd7604d9adfd3d4f5eb63bdc8e83ac2
#
_cell.length_a   1.000
_cell.length_b   1.000
_cell.length_c   1.000
_cell.angle_alpha   90.00
_cell.angle_beta   90.00
_cell.angle_gamma   90.00
#
_symmetry.space_group_name_H-M   'P 1'
#
loop_
_entity.id
_entity.type
_entity.pdbx_description
1 polymer ?
#
loop_
_entity_poly.entity_id
_entity_poly.type
_entity_poly.pdbx_seq_one_letter_code
_entity_poly.pdbx_strand_id
1 'polypeptide(L)'
;MASLRIVFMGTPDFSVPSLQALHDQGFDIAAVYSQPDKQRGRGKKVSFSPVKEKALELGIPVLQPDTLRDEQVVAELAAFQPDVIIVIAYGKILPKAVLDIPKYGCLNVHGSLLPKYRGAAPIQYAVKDGEAVSGVTIMLLDEGMDTGAILKKAEIKLDPKETTGSLFDKLSVLGAQALTDVLAHIEEYERNACPQDESQATYTAKIDKETAQIDWTQDAIVIERLIRTLDPHPGAYTWLDGKRLKVWSADVVDGAGAEPGTIIAVTKKNFTVQTGSGALCVREVQPESRKRMQTAQFLQGISLQPGDVLTRE
;
A
#
# COMPACT_ATOMS: atom_id res chain seq x y z
N MET A 1 13.30 -23.14 23.29
CA MET A 1 13.30 -21.73 23.73
C MET A 1 11.89 -21.40 24.17
N ALA A 2 11.66 -20.57 25.19
CA ALA A 2 10.33 -20.09 25.52
C ALA A 2 9.78 -19.35 24.30
N SER A 3 8.50 -19.56 23.98
CA SER A 3 7.85 -18.84 22.88
C SER A 3 7.82 -17.36 23.22
N LEU A 4 8.23 -16.50 22.28
CA LEU A 4 8.13 -15.05 22.43
C LEU A 4 6.66 -14.64 22.63
N ARG A 5 6.41 -13.82 23.62
CA ARG A 5 5.10 -13.24 23.87
C ARG A 5 4.92 -11.96 23.07
N ILE A 6 3.92 -11.96 22.19
CA ILE A 6 3.72 -10.92 21.18
C ILE A 6 2.44 -10.14 21.46
N VAL A 7 2.49 -8.82 21.34
CA VAL A 7 1.34 -7.99 21.04
C VAL A 7 1.42 -7.56 19.59
N PHE A 8 0.34 -7.75 18.84
CA PHE A 8 0.26 -7.40 17.43
C PHE A 8 -0.61 -6.15 17.22
N MET A 9 -0.10 -5.17 16.49
CA MET A 9 -0.79 -3.92 16.17
C MET A 9 -0.92 -3.78 14.65
N GLY A 10 -2.14 -3.83 14.13
CA GLY A 10 -2.38 -3.76 12.70
C GLY A 10 -3.82 -3.41 12.36
N THR A 11 -4.08 -3.00 11.11
CA THR A 11 -5.43 -2.61 10.69
C THR A 11 -5.81 -3.17 9.31
N PRO A 12 -5.09 -2.90 8.20
CA PRO A 12 -5.49 -3.29 6.85
C PRO A 12 -5.11 -4.72 6.50
N ASP A 13 -5.56 -5.14 5.32
CA ASP A 13 -5.27 -6.46 4.73
C ASP A 13 -3.76 -6.77 4.68
N PHE A 14 -2.91 -5.78 4.49
CA PHE A 14 -1.45 -5.92 4.47
C PHE A 14 -0.89 -6.63 5.71
N SER A 15 -1.52 -6.41 6.87
CA SER A 15 -1.07 -6.96 8.15
C SER A 15 -1.55 -8.39 8.40
N VAL A 16 -2.60 -8.84 7.68
CA VAL A 16 -3.26 -10.13 7.93
C VAL A 16 -2.35 -11.33 7.69
N PRO A 17 -1.56 -11.42 6.59
CA PRO A 17 -0.64 -12.54 6.39
C PRO A 17 0.40 -12.70 7.50
N SER A 18 0.88 -11.58 8.06
CA SER A 18 1.82 -11.61 9.19
C SER A 18 1.17 -12.15 10.46
N LEU A 19 -0.05 -11.71 10.80
CA LEU A 19 -0.79 -12.23 11.95
C LEU A 19 -1.05 -13.73 11.82
N GLN A 20 -1.48 -14.17 10.63
CA GLN A 20 -1.72 -15.59 10.35
C GLN A 20 -0.43 -16.41 10.48
N ALA A 21 0.68 -15.94 9.89
CA ALA A 21 1.96 -16.65 9.94
C ALA A 21 2.51 -16.79 11.36
N LEU A 22 2.34 -15.76 12.20
CA LEU A 22 2.73 -15.83 13.61
C LEU A 22 1.91 -16.88 14.37
N HIS A 23 0.59 -16.90 14.16
CA HIS A 23 -0.29 -17.92 14.75
C HIS A 23 0.07 -19.33 14.31
N ASP A 24 0.26 -19.55 13.00
CA ASP A 24 0.56 -20.87 12.42
C ASP A 24 1.91 -21.44 12.89
N GLN A 25 2.86 -20.55 13.19
CA GLN A 25 4.16 -20.96 13.75
C GLN A 25 4.15 -21.10 15.28
N GLY A 26 3.00 -20.91 15.93
CA GLY A 26 2.82 -21.18 17.36
C GLY A 26 3.42 -20.11 18.29
N PHE A 27 3.58 -18.87 17.81
CA PHE A 27 3.92 -17.75 18.69
C PHE A 27 2.80 -17.43 19.68
N ASP A 28 3.15 -17.01 20.90
CA ASP A 28 2.17 -16.57 21.93
C ASP A 28 1.70 -15.14 21.61
N ILE A 29 0.60 -15.02 20.87
CA ILE A 29 -0.02 -13.72 20.56
C ILE A 29 -1.00 -13.38 21.67
N ALA A 30 -0.54 -12.57 22.64
CA ALA A 30 -1.31 -12.21 23.82
C ALA A 30 -2.53 -11.33 23.52
N ALA A 31 -2.40 -10.41 22.57
CA ALA A 31 -3.46 -9.51 22.14
C ALA A 31 -3.20 -8.92 20.75
N VAL A 32 -4.28 -8.48 20.10
CA VAL A 32 -4.25 -7.72 18.85
C VAL A 32 -4.84 -6.33 19.09
N TYR A 33 -4.12 -5.30 18.67
CA TYR A 33 -4.58 -3.92 18.66
C TYR A 33 -4.93 -3.51 17.23
N SER A 34 -6.12 -2.95 17.02
CA SER A 34 -6.58 -2.47 15.73
C SER A 34 -7.27 -1.10 15.85
N GLN A 35 -7.40 -0.39 14.74
CA GLN A 35 -8.18 0.86 14.71
C GLN A 35 -9.64 0.59 15.08
N PRO A 36 -10.32 1.54 15.75
CA PRO A 36 -11.75 1.44 16.04
C PRO A 36 -12.58 1.14 14.79
N ASP A 37 -13.68 0.42 15.00
CA ASP A 37 -14.61 0.08 13.93
C ASP A 37 -15.18 1.34 13.28
N LYS A 38 -15.31 1.31 11.96
CA LYS A 38 -15.83 2.44 11.19
C LYS A 38 -17.15 2.08 10.54
N GLN A 39 -18.10 2.99 10.57
CA GLN A 39 -19.31 2.88 9.77
C GLN A 39 -18.97 3.08 8.30
N ARG A 40 -19.29 2.12 7.42
CA ARG A 40 -19.04 2.17 5.98
C ARG A 40 -20.35 2.05 5.18
N GLY A 41 -20.37 2.74 4.03
CA GLY A 41 -21.46 2.66 3.05
C GLY A 41 -22.72 3.43 3.43
N ARG A 42 -23.69 3.47 2.48
CA ARG A 42 -24.96 4.20 2.63
C ARG A 42 -25.87 3.67 3.74
N GLY A 43 -25.62 2.44 4.22
CA GLY A 43 -26.38 1.80 5.31
C GLY A 43 -25.77 1.92 6.70
N LYS A 44 -24.66 2.67 6.88
CA LYS A 44 -23.93 2.82 8.17
C LYS A 44 -23.64 1.50 8.88
N LYS A 45 -23.47 0.39 8.15
CA LYS A 45 -23.08 -0.88 8.75
C LYS A 45 -21.68 -0.74 9.36
N VAL A 46 -21.53 -1.17 10.60
CA VAL A 46 -20.23 -1.28 11.25
C VAL A 46 -19.44 -2.36 10.50
N SER A 47 -18.25 -2.01 10.01
CA SER A 47 -17.32 -2.94 9.39
C SER A 47 -16.09 -3.05 10.27
N PHE A 48 -15.71 -4.27 10.60
CA PHE A 48 -14.48 -4.56 11.30
C PHE A 48 -13.27 -4.29 10.38
N SER A 49 -12.11 -4.08 10.99
CA SER A 49 -10.87 -4.08 10.22
C SER A 49 -10.51 -5.52 9.83
N PRO A 50 -9.81 -5.74 8.69
CA PRO A 50 -9.34 -7.07 8.30
C PRO A 50 -8.54 -7.79 9.40
N VAL A 51 -7.70 -7.06 10.12
CA VAL A 51 -6.93 -7.62 11.25
C VAL A 51 -7.84 -8.02 12.40
N LYS A 52 -8.88 -7.23 12.73
CA LYS A 52 -9.86 -7.62 13.77
C LYS A 52 -10.63 -8.87 13.36
N GLU A 53 -11.11 -8.94 12.12
CA GLU A 53 -11.82 -10.13 11.63
C GLU A 53 -10.94 -11.38 11.77
N LYS A 54 -9.68 -11.29 11.35
CA LYS A 54 -8.72 -12.39 11.47
C LYS A 54 -8.42 -12.75 12.92
N ALA A 55 -8.20 -11.78 13.80
CA ALA A 55 -7.92 -12.04 15.21
C ALA A 55 -9.08 -12.76 15.91
N LEU A 56 -10.33 -12.36 15.61
CA LEU A 56 -11.53 -13.03 16.14
C LEU A 56 -11.65 -14.47 15.62
N GLU A 57 -11.34 -14.71 14.33
CA GLU A 57 -11.29 -16.05 13.75
C GLU A 57 -10.28 -16.96 14.47
N LEU A 58 -9.12 -16.40 14.84
CA LEU A 58 -8.05 -17.09 15.56
C LEU A 58 -8.27 -17.18 17.08
N GLY A 59 -9.36 -16.61 17.60
CA GLY A 59 -9.66 -16.60 19.05
C GLY A 59 -8.74 -15.69 19.88
N ILE A 60 -8.08 -14.70 19.25
CA ILE A 60 -7.15 -13.78 19.91
C ILE A 60 -7.91 -12.55 20.42
N PRO A 61 -7.67 -12.07 21.66
CA PRO A 61 -8.27 -10.86 22.19
C PRO A 61 -7.97 -9.63 21.34
N VAL A 62 -8.99 -8.80 21.05
CA VAL A 62 -8.85 -7.58 20.24
C VAL A 62 -9.14 -6.34 21.08
N LEU A 63 -8.22 -5.38 21.05
CA LEU A 63 -8.35 -4.08 21.70
C LEU A 63 -8.35 -2.97 20.63
N GLN A 64 -9.20 -1.97 20.84
CA GLN A 64 -9.39 -0.87 19.89
C GLN A 64 -9.39 0.50 20.60
N PRO A 65 -8.32 0.86 21.31
CA PRO A 65 -8.25 2.14 22.02
C PRO A 65 -8.28 3.31 21.03
N ASP A 66 -8.89 4.42 21.43
CA ASP A 66 -8.89 5.65 20.63
C ASP A 66 -7.50 6.29 20.57
N THR A 67 -6.70 6.13 21.62
CA THR A 67 -5.32 6.65 21.68
C THR A 67 -4.43 5.71 22.49
N LEU A 68 -3.13 5.72 22.16
CA LEU A 68 -2.08 5.04 22.95
C LEU A 68 -1.39 6.00 23.96
N ARG A 69 -1.91 7.24 24.10
CA ARG A 69 -1.36 8.22 25.04
C ARG A 69 -2.04 8.19 26.42
N ASP A 70 -3.10 7.42 26.54
CA ASP A 70 -3.82 7.21 27.80
C ASP A 70 -3.00 6.27 28.68
N GLU A 71 -2.73 6.70 29.92
CA GLU A 71 -1.95 5.93 30.88
C GLU A 71 -2.59 4.57 31.21
N GLN A 72 -3.93 4.49 31.22
CA GLN A 72 -4.64 3.23 31.47
C GLN A 72 -4.44 2.26 30.30
N VAL A 73 -4.46 2.75 29.06
CA VAL A 73 -4.20 1.94 27.86
C VAL A 73 -2.74 1.44 27.84
N VAL A 74 -1.79 2.30 28.23
CA VAL A 74 -0.39 1.92 28.37
C VAL A 74 -0.20 0.85 29.45
N ALA A 75 -0.84 1.02 30.59
CA ALA A 75 -0.79 0.05 31.70
C ALA A 75 -1.44 -1.30 31.31
N GLU A 76 -2.57 -1.28 30.60
CA GLU A 76 -3.21 -2.49 30.05
C GLU A 76 -2.30 -3.21 29.08
N LEU A 77 -1.64 -2.47 28.18
CA LEU A 77 -0.68 -3.02 27.24
C LEU A 77 0.53 -3.65 27.96
N ALA A 78 1.08 -2.96 28.95
CA ALA A 78 2.19 -3.46 29.76
C ALA A 78 1.82 -4.72 30.56
N ALA A 79 0.54 -4.85 30.97
CA ALA A 79 0.05 -6.02 31.71
C ALA A 79 0.09 -7.32 30.87
N PHE A 80 0.10 -7.22 29.53
CA PHE A 80 0.35 -8.38 28.67
C PHE A 80 1.78 -8.88 28.74
N GLN A 81 2.71 -8.09 29.25
CA GLN A 81 4.15 -8.42 29.35
C GLN A 81 4.74 -8.90 28.01
N PRO A 82 4.62 -8.13 26.92
CA PRO A 82 5.12 -8.55 25.63
C PRO A 82 6.64 -8.55 25.60
N ASP A 83 7.24 -9.60 25.03
CA ASP A 83 8.66 -9.62 24.69
C ASP A 83 8.96 -8.71 23.50
N VAL A 84 7.99 -8.62 22.58
CA VAL A 84 8.06 -7.81 21.35
C VAL A 84 6.68 -7.31 20.97
N ILE A 85 6.60 -6.10 20.42
CA ILE A 85 5.37 -5.57 19.81
C ILE A 85 5.58 -5.50 18.30
N ILE A 86 4.67 -6.11 17.53
CA ILE A 86 4.70 -6.08 16.07
C ILE A 86 3.71 -5.02 15.59
N VAL A 87 4.18 -4.09 14.78
CA VAL A 87 3.38 -2.97 14.27
C VAL A 87 3.38 -3.00 12.75
N ILE A 88 2.20 -3.19 12.13
CA ILE A 88 2.08 -3.25 10.68
C ILE A 88 0.88 -2.40 10.25
N ALA A 89 1.14 -1.25 9.65
CA ALA A 89 0.11 -0.33 9.16
C ALA A 89 -1.01 -0.08 10.20
N TYR A 90 -0.64 0.07 11.47
CA TYR A 90 -1.58 0.27 12.57
C TYR A 90 -2.32 1.61 12.46
N GLY A 91 -1.63 2.65 11.97
CA GLY A 91 -2.21 3.96 11.71
C GLY A 91 -2.32 4.88 12.93
N LYS A 92 -1.56 4.59 14.01
CA LYS A 92 -1.38 5.49 15.16
C LYS A 92 0.11 5.59 15.49
N ILE A 93 0.51 6.76 15.97
CA ILE A 93 1.86 6.98 16.51
C ILE A 93 1.96 6.29 17.86
N LEU A 94 3.04 5.53 18.07
CA LEU A 94 3.36 4.91 19.34
C LEU A 94 4.16 5.93 20.18
N PRO A 95 3.65 6.33 21.36
CA PRO A 95 4.42 7.18 22.26
C PRO A 95 5.58 6.41 22.88
N LYS A 96 6.59 7.13 23.36
CA LYS A 96 7.79 6.53 23.98
C LYS A 96 7.44 5.53 25.09
N ALA A 97 6.43 5.82 25.90
CA ALA A 97 5.93 4.94 26.95
C ALA A 97 5.48 3.55 26.43
N VAL A 98 5.06 3.44 25.17
CA VAL A 98 4.72 2.17 24.53
C VAL A 98 5.95 1.54 23.90
N LEU A 99 6.83 2.34 23.28
CA LEU A 99 8.06 1.86 22.64
C LEU A 99 9.01 1.17 23.67
N ASP A 100 9.01 1.65 24.90
CA ASP A 100 9.87 1.17 25.97
C ASP A 100 9.32 -0.07 26.72
N ILE A 101 8.10 -0.56 26.41
CA ILE A 101 7.49 -1.71 27.11
C ILE A 101 8.20 -3.03 26.77
N PRO A 102 8.36 -3.43 25.49
CA PRO A 102 8.84 -4.75 25.15
C PRO A 102 10.36 -4.86 25.23
N LYS A 103 10.85 -6.00 25.71
CA LYS A 103 12.28 -6.29 25.80
C LYS A 103 13.02 -6.14 24.47
N TYR A 104 12.44 -6.64 23.38
CA TYR A 104 13.02 -6.58 22.03
C TYR A 104 12.49 -5.42 21.19
N GLY A 105 11.86 -4.42 21.84
CA GLY A 105 11.33 -3.24 21.18
C GLY A 105 10.09 -3.49 20.33
N CYS A 106 9.69 -2.47 19.61
CA CYS A 106 8.58 -2.52 18.66
C CYS A 106 9.13 -2.70 17.24
N LEU A 107 8.69 -3.75 16.53
CA LEU A 107 9.12 -4.05 15.17
C LEU A 107 8.06 -3.60 14.18
N ASN A 108 8.49 -2.94 13.10
CA ASN A 108 7.62 -2.60 11.98
C ASN A 108 7.97 -3.42 10.74
N VAL A 109 6.95 -3.82 9.99
CA VAL A 109 7.07 -4.35 8.63
C VAL A 109 6.76 -3.21 7.68
N HIS A 110 7.80 -2.59 7.13
CA HIS A 110 7.68 -1.47 6.22
C HIS A 110 7.73 -1.92 4.76
N GLY A 111 6.80 -1.44 3.93
CA GLY A 111 6.62 -1.87 2.53
C GLY A 111 7.59 -1.24 1.54
N SER A 112 8.86 -1.05 1.91
CA SER A 112 9.94 -0.63 1.01
C SER A 112 11.30 -1.13 1.49
N LEU A 113 12.32 -0.91 0.66
CA LEU A 113 13.73 -1.11 1.02
C LEU A 113 14.28 0.19 1.63
N LEU A 114 14.09 0.36 2.95
CA LEU A 114 14.59 1.53 3.68
C LEU A 114 16.11 1.71 3.48
N PRO A 115 16.61 2.96 3.44
CA PRO A 115 15.95 4.19 3.82
C PRO A 115 15.10 4.86 2.71
N LYS A 116 14.93 4.22 1.55
CA LYS A 116 14.03 4.73 0.51
C LYS A 116 12.56 4.59 0.90
N TYR A 117 11.77 5.62 0.56
CA TYR A 117 10.30 5.60 0.69
C TYR A 117 9.81 5.49 2.14
N ARG A 118 10.40 6.25 3.08
CA ARG A 118 9.81 6.47 4.40
C ARG A 118 8.44 7.12 4.28
N GLY A 119 7.50 6.83 5.17
CA GLY A 119 6.20 7.51 5.24
C GLY A 119 5.02 6.67 4.75
N ALA A 120 3.99 7.35 4.21
CA ALA A 120 2.63 6.81 4.16
C ALA A 120 2.31 5.93 2.94
N ALA A 121 3.10 5.95 1.87
CA ALA A 121 2.76 5.30 0.60
C ALA A 121 3.95 4.64 -0.12
N PRO A 122 4.80 3.87 0.58
CA PRO A 122 6.02 3.30 -0.01
C PRO A 122 5.75 2.41 -1.22
N ILE A 123 4.73 1.56 -1.16
CA ILE A 123 4.35 0.62 -2.23
C ILE A 123 3.94 1.37 -3.50
N GLN A 124 3.12 2.41 -3.34
CA GLN A 124 2.66 3.24 -4.45
C GLN A 124 3.82 3.97 -5.12
N TYR A 125 4.74 4.52 -4.33
CA TYR A 125 5.89 5.25 -4.87
C TYR A 125 6.87 4.34 -5.62
N ALA A 126 7.07 3.10 -5.18
CA ALA A 126 7.88 2.14 -5.93
C ALA A 126 7.31 1.88 -7.34
N VAL A 127 5.98 1.78 -7.49
CA VAL A 127 5.33 1.64 -8.81
C VAL A 127 5.38 2.95 -9.59
N LYS A 128 5.11 4.08 -8.96
CA LYS A 128 5.11 5.43 -9.57
C LYS A 128 6.46 5.77 -10.18
N ASP A 129 7.53 5.50 -9.45
CA ASP A 129 8.89 5.80 -9.89
C ASP A 129 9.41 4.76 -10.89
N GLY A 130 8.70 3.64 -11.06
CA GLY A 130 9.03 2.58 -12.00
C GLY A 130 10.26 1.80 -11.56
N GLU A 131 10.39 1.54 -10.27
CA GLU A 131 11.49 0.74 -9.73
C GLU A 131 11.47 -0.68 -10.32
N ALA A 132 12.65 -1.22 -10.58
CA ALA A 132 12.80 -2.61 -11.04
C ALA A 132 12.76 -3.61 -9.89
N VAL A 133 13.07 -3.15 -8.67
CA VAL A 133 13.13 -3.93 -7.43
C VAL A 133 12.46 -3.16 -6.32
N SER A 134 11.68 -3.83 -5.51
CA SER A 134 11.15 -3.33 -4.25
C SER A 134 11.32 -4.39 -3.17
N GLY A 135 10.69 -4.21 -2.03
CA GLY A 135 10.79 -5.19 -0.95
C GLY A 135 10.13 -4.72 0.33
N VAL A 136 10.47 -5.44 1.40
CA VAL A 136 10.05 -5.08 2.74
C VAL A 136 11.27 -4.92 3.63
N THR A 137 11.13 -4.07 4.65
CA THR A 137 12.14 -3.90 5.70
C THR A 137 11.51 -4.20 7.05
N ILE A 138 12.11 -5.11 7.81
CA ILE A 138 11.82 -5.28 9.24
C ILE A 138 12.76 -4.33 9.99
N MET A 139 12.18 -3.41 10.75
CA MET A 139 12.94 -2.39 11.48
C MET A 139 12.44 -2.23 12.91
N LEU A 140 13.28 -1.75 13.79
CA LEU A 140 12.90 -1.24 15.10
C LEU A 140 12.18 0.10 14.93
N LEU A 141 11.11 0.31 15.68
CA LEU A 141 10.48 1.64 15.76
C LEU A 141 11.20 2.51 16.77
N ASP A 142 11.38 3.76 16.41
CA ASP A 142 11.81 4.87 17.26
C ASP A 142 10.77 6.00 17.26
N GLU A 143 11.12 7.15 17.78
CA GLU A 143 10.22 8.32 17.81
C GLU A 143 10.10 9.02 16.45
N GLY A 144 10.96 8.68 15.47
CA GLY A 144 10.96 9.24 14.12
C GLY A 144 10.00 8.53 13.17
N MET A 145 9.90 9.07 11.95
CA MET A 145 9.08 8.46 10.90
C MET A 145 9.92 7.48 10.11
N ASP A 146 9.77 6.19 10.39
CA ASP A 146 10.48 5.09 9.71
C ASP A 146 12.02 5.26 9.73
N THR A 147 12.58 5.80 10.83
CA THR A 147 14.01 6.12 11.00
C THR A 147 14.80 5.07 11.77
N GLY A 148 14.13 4.16 12.43
CA GLY A 148 14.75 3.18 13.31
C GLY A 148 15.67 2.18 12.60
N ALA A 149 16.45 1.45 13.39
CA ALA A 149 17.46 0.53 12.88
C ALA A 149 16.85 -0.65 12.10
N ILE A 150 17.49 -1.03 11.01
CA ILE A 150 17.07 -2.12 10.13
C ILE A 150 17.56 -3.43 10.70
N LEU A 151 16.64 -4.39 10.87
CA LEU A 151 16.93 -5.76 11.25
C LEU A 151 17.13 -6.65 10.01
N LYS A 152 16.21 -6.53 9.03
CA LYS A 152 16.24 -7.35 7.82
C LYS A 152 15.61 -6.62 6.65
N LYS A 153 16.16 -6.83 5.44
CA LYS A 153 15.50 -6.50 4.17
C LYS A 153 15.22 -7.77 3.39
N ALA A 154 14.10 -7.80 2.70
CA ALA A 154 13.77 -8.85 1.74
C ALA A 154 13.32 -8.20 0.44
N GLU A 155 13.92 -8.61 -0.68
CA GLU A 155 13.76 -7.98 -1.98
C GLU A 155 12.85 -8.82 -2.89
N ILE A 156 12.17 -8.14 -3.82
CA ILE A 156 11.40 -8.74 -4.91
C ILE A 156 11.60 -7.94 -6.20
N LYS A 157 11.74 -8.64 -7.32
CA LYS A 157 11.71 -8.01 -8.65
C LYS A 157 10.27 -7.68 -9.02
N LEU A 158 10.08 -6.49 -9.58
CA LEU A 158 8.78 -6.03 -10.08
C LEU A 158 8.58 -6.47 -11.52
N ASP A 159 7.34 -6.85 -11.83
CA ASP A 159 6.94 -7.04 -13.22
C ASP A 159 6.87 -5.69 -13.94
N PRO A 160 7.14 -5.63 -15.27
CA PRO A 160 7.02 -4.38 -16.03
C PRO A 160 5.65 -3.73 -15.96
N LYS A 161 4.60 -4.50 -15.68
CA LYS A 161 3.21 -4.06 -15.52
C LYS A 161 2.70 -4.19 -14.06
N GLU A 162 3.62 -4.21 -13.10
CA GLU A 162 3.27 -4.26 -11.68
C GLU A 162 2.34 -3.10 -11.30
N THR A 163 1.24 -3.41 -10.61
CA THR A 163 0.35 -2.42 -10.03
C THR A 163 0.57 -2.30 -8.52
N THR A 164 0.08 -1.24 -7.91
CA THR A 164 0.10 -1.14 -6.45
C THR A 164 -0.62 -2.32 -5.78
N GLY A 165 -1.75 -2.76 -6.34
CA GLY A 165 -2.49 -3.90 -5.79
C GLY A 165 -1.69 -5.20 -5.84
N SER A 166 -1.12 -5.54 -7.00
CA SER A 166 -0.32 -6.77 -7.14
C SER A 166 0.94 -6.74 -6.29
N LEU A 167 1.62 -5.57 -6.19
CA LEU A 167 2.80 -5.41 -5.34
C LEU A 167 2.44 -5.50 -3.85
N PHE A 168 1.31 -4.91 -3.44
CA PHE A 168 0.79 -4.99 -2.08
C PHE A 168 0.60 -6.45 -1.63
N ASP A 169 -0.04 -7.28 -2.47
CA ASP A 169 -0.26 -8.70 -2.18
C ASP A 169 1.08 -9.46 -2.04
N LYS A 170 2.02 -9.22 -2.95
CA LYS A 170 3.35 -9.84 -2.91
C LYS A 170 4.13 -9.43 -1.66
N LEU A 171 4.16 -8.14 -1.34
CA LEU A 171 4.89 -7.62 -0.19
C LEU A 171 4.27 -8.00 1.16
N SER A 172 2.96 -8.17 1.25
CA SER A 172 2.30 -8.65 2.47
C SER A 172 2.76 -10.06 2.85
N VAL A 173 2.89 -10.95 1.87
CA VAL A 173 3.40 -12.32 2.07
C VAL A 173 4.90 -12.32 2.36
N LEU A 174 5.70 -11.55 1.60
CA LEU A 174 7.14 -11.42 1.82
C LEU A 174 7.44 -10.84 3.21
N GLY A 175 6.64 -9.87 3.66
CA GLY A 175 6.75 -9.27 4.99
C GLY A 175 6.48 -10.26 6.11
N ALA A 176 5.48 -11.12 5.95
CA ALA A 176 5.18 -12.19 6.90
C ALA A 176 6.34 -13.18 7.03
N GLN A 177 6.94 -13.60 5.91
CA GLN A 177 8.10 -14.49 5.89
C GLN A 177 9.34 -13.84 6.53
N ALA A 178 9.63 -12.58 6.18
CA ALA A 178 10.75 -11.84 6.76
C ALA A 178 10.60 -11.63 8.27
N LEU A 179 9.37 -11.32 8.72
CA LEU A 179 9.06 -11.10 10.13
C LEU A 179 9.25 -12.38 10.95
N THR A 180 8.71 -13.51 10.49
CA THR A 180 8.83 -14.79 11.21
C THR A 180 10.27 -15.27 11.31
N ASP A 181 11.08 -15.04 10.28
CA ASP A 181 12.53 -15.34 10.35
C ASP A 181 13.26 -14.44 11.36
N VAL A 182 12.95 -13.14 11.39
CA VAL A 182 13.52 -12.22 12.39
C VAL A 182 13.15 -12.66 13.80
N LEU A 183 11.91 -13.04 14.05
CA LEU A 183 11.45 -13.46 15.38
C LEU A 183 12.07 -14.80 15.82
N ALA A 184 12.30 -15.72 14.89
CA ALA A 184 12.99 -16.99 15.18
C ALA A 184 14.44 -16.79 15.64
N HIS A 185 15.06 -15.67 15.26
CA HIS A 185 16.47 -15.35 15.52
C HIS A 185 16.63 -13.93 16.11
N ILE A 186 15.68 -13.48 16.92
CA ILE A 186 15.54 -12.07 17.33
C ILE A 186 16.81 -11.50 17.99
N GLU A 187 17.47 -12.28 18.85
CA GLU A 187 18.70 -11.83 19.53
C GLU A 187 19.87 -11.63 18.57
N GLU A 188 19.93 -12.38 17.48
CA GLU A 188 20.94 -12.22 16.44
C GLU A 188 20.67 -10.97 15.61
N TYR A 189 19.42 -10.79 15.16
CA TYR A 189 19.03 -9.63 14.38
C TYR A 189 19.15 -8.33 15.18
N GLU A 190 18.79 -8.34 16.46
CA GLU A 190 18.94 -7.17 17.34
C GLU A 190 20.41 -6.76 17.49
N ARG A 191 21.31 -7.71 17.73
CA ARG A 191 22.77 -7.44 17.83
C ARG A 191 23.36 -6.89 16.53
N ASN A 192 22.83 -7.29 15.40
CA ASN A 192 23.27 -6.88 14.06
C ASN A 192 22.43 -5.76 13.47
N ALA A 193 21.58 -5.12 14.27
CA ALA A 193 20.73 -4.03 13.80
C ALA A 193 21.56 -2.89 13.19
N CYS A 194 21.22 -2.48 11.97
CA CYS A 194 21.98 -1.51 11.21
C CYS A 194 21.26 -0.16 11.19
N PRO A 195 21.87 0.94 11.65
CA PRO A 195 21.34 2.28 11.48
C PRO A 195 21.11 2.60 9.99
N GLN A 196 20.09 3.39 9.69
CA GLN A 196 19.83 3.82 8.33
C GLN A 196 20.81 4.92 7.90
N ASP A 197 21.20 4.93 6.62
CA ASP A 197 21.96 6.01 6.00
C ASP A 197 21.02 7.16 5.62
N GLU A 198 21.02 8.23 6.40
CA GLU A 198 20.16 9.39 6.20
C GLU A 198 20.39 10.08 4.84
N SER A 199 21.58 9.97 4.25
CA SER A 199 21.88 10.58 2.95
C SER A 199 21.13 9.92 1.79
N GLN A 200 20.62 8.68 1.97
CA GLN A 200 19.85 7.93 1.00
C GLN A 200 18.34 7.92 1.29
N ALA A 201 17.92 8.59 2.36
CA ALA A 201 16.52 8.60 2.74
C ALA A 201 15.66 9.38 1.73
N THR A 202 14.55 8.77 1.33
CA THR A 202 13.50 9.44 0.55
C THR A 202 12.16 9.29 1.27
N TYR A 203 11.24 10.22 1.00
CA TYR A 203 9.98 10.32 1.72
C TYR A 203 8.79 10.23 0.79
N THR A 204 7.70 9.63 1.26
CA THR A 204 6.46 9.49 0.52
C THR A 204 5.34 10.26 1.21
N ALA A 205 4.55 10.97 0.40
CA ALA A 205 3.30 11.59 0.85
C ALA A 205 2.11 10.64 0.61
N LYS A 206 1.03 10.89 1.35
CA LYS A 206 -0.23 10.18 1.09
C LYS A 206 -0.75 10.56 -0.29
N ILE A 207 -1.16 9.57 -1.07
CA ILE A 207 -1.81 9.78 -2.36
C ILE A 207 -3.25 10.22 -2.12
N ASP A 208 -3.61 11.39 -2.66
CA ASP A 208 -4.93 11.97 -2.57
C ASP A 208 -5.74 11.76 -3.87
N LYS A 209 -6.99 12.25 -3.86
CA LYS A 209 -7.89 12.12 -5.02
C LYS A 209 -7.53 13.08 -6.17
N GLU A 210 -6.85 14.17 -5.87
CA GLU A 210 -6.43 15.17 -6.86
C GLU A 210 -5.32 14.61 -7.73
N THR A 211 -4.41 13.84 -7.15
CA THR A 211 -3.36 13.10 -7.86
C THR A 211 -3.93 12.09 -8.87
N ALA A 212 -5.18 11.68 -8.74
CA ALA A 212 -5.79 10.66 -9.59
C ALA A 212 -6.29 11.18 -10.94
N GLN A 213 -6.34 12.49 -11.15
CA GLN A 213 -6.71 13.07 -12.44
C GLN A 213 -5.53 12.99 -13.43
N ILE A 214 -5.76 12.39 -14.59
CA ILE A 214 -4.73 12.26 -15.61
C ILE A 214 -4.40 13.63 -16.18
N ASP A 215 -3.12 13.95 -16.19
CA ASP A 215 -2.56 15.10 -16.90
C ASP A 215 -1.96 14.64 -18.23
N TRP A 216 -2.72 14.79 -19.30
CA TRP A 216 -2.30 14.36 -20.64
C TRP A 216 -1.09 15.11 -21.18
N THR A 217 -0.70 16.25 -20.59
CA THR A 217 0.51 17.00 -20.97
C THR A 217 1.80 16.33 -20.50
N GLN A 218 1.72 15.36 -19.60
CA GLN A 218 2.86 14.56 -19.14
C GLN A 218 3.27 13.54 -20.22
N ASP A 219 4.47 12.96 -20.05
CA ASP A 219 4.95 11.86 -20.92
C ASP A 219 4.08 10.61 -20.75
N ALA A 220 3.91 9.85 -21.83
CA ALA A 220 3.12 8.61 -21.82
C ALA A 220 3.55 7.62 -20.73
N ILE A 221 4.86 7.47 -20.50
CA ILE A 221 5.37 6.57 -19.45
C ILE A 221 5.02 7.04 -18.04
N VAL A 222 4.97 8.36 -17.79
CA VAL A 222 4.59 8.92 -16.49
C VAL A 222 3.11 8.65 -16.21
N ILE A 223 2.25 8.84 -17.21
CA ILE A 223 0.81 8.59 -17.09
C ILE A 223 0.55 7.07 -16.95
N GLU A 224 1.25 6.23 -17.68
CA GLU A 224 1.13 4.77 -17.58
C GLU A 224 1.49 4.28 -16.17
N ARG A 225 2.57 4.80 -15.61
CA ARG A 225 2.96 4.50 -14.22
C ARG A 225 1.93 5.02 -13.21
N LEU A 226 1.36 6.21 -13.43
CA LEU A 226 0.29 6.75 -12.59
C LEU A 226 -0.94 5.83 -12.60
N ILE A 227 -1.34 5.32 -13.77
CA ILE A 227 -2.45 4.36 -13.90
C ILE A 227 -2.20 3.13 -13.03
N ARG A 228 -1.03 2.52 -13.10
CA ARG A 228 -0.65 1.36 -12.29
C ARG A 228 -0.52 1.67 -10.80
N THR A 229 -0.02 2.85 -10.48
CA THR A 229 0.09 3.34 -9.09
C THR A 229 -1.26 3.42 -8.41
N LEU A 230 -2.29 3.79 -9.16
CA LEU A 230 -3.63 4.01 -8.63
C LEU A 230 -4.57 2.80 -8.77
N ASP A 231 -4.09 1.69 -9.28
CA ASP A 231 -4.82 0.42 -9.34
C ASP A 231 -4.53 -0.42 -8.07
N PRO A 232 -5.52 -0.83 -7.28
CA PRO A 232 -6.97 -0.79 -7.53
C PRO A 232 -7.70 0.46 -6.99
N HIS A 233 -7.01 1.36 -6.32
CA HIS A 233 -7.67 2.52 -5.71
C HIS A 233 -6.72 3.74 -5.65
N PRO A 234 -7.23 4.94 -5.96
CA PRO A 234 -8.60 5.32 -6.35
C PRO A 234 -8.93 5.10 -7.84
N GLY A 235 -7.95 4.74 -8.68
CA GLY A 235 -8.02 4.64 -10.14
C GLY A 235 -7.79 6.00 -10.83
N ALA A 236 -6.85 6.04 -11.78
CA ALA A 236 -6.61 7.22 -12.60
C ALA A 236 -7.82 7.54 -13.47
N TYR A 237 -8.16 8.82 -13.63
CA TYR A 237 -9.33 9.22 -14.39
C TYR A 237 -9.11 10.46 -15.26
N THR A 238 -9.94 10.58 -16.25
CA THR A 238 -10.09 11.74 -17.16
C THR A 238 -11.58 12.02 -17.37
N TRP A 239 -11.89 13.00 -18.20
CA TRP A 239 -13.25 13.35 -18.58
C TRP A 239 -13.46 13.13 -20.09
N LEU A 240 -14.59 12.55 -20.44
CA LEU A 240 -15.07 12.37 -21.80
C LEU A 240 -16.51 12.86 -21.86
N ASP A 241 -16.79 13.86 -22.69
CA ASP A 241 -18.12 14.48 -22.81
C ASP A 241 -18.77 14.83 -21.46
N GLY A 242 -17.99 15.44 -20.55
CA GLY A 242 -18.43 15.85 -19.23
C GLY A 242 -18.71 14.70 -18.24
N LYS A 243 -18.34 13.45 -18.59
CA LYS A 243 -18.48 12.28 -17.73
C LYS A 243 -17.11 11.74 -17.36
N ARG A 244 -16.97 11.29 -16.12
CA ARG A 244 -15.72 10.69 -15.64
C ARG A 244 -15.48 9.34 -16.27
N LEU A 245 -14.28 9.15 -16.81
CA LEU A 245 -13.79 7.90 -17.35
C LEU A 245 -12.51 7.51 -16.60
N LYS A 246 -12.52 6.41 -15.84
CA LYS A 246 -11.29 5.85 -15.28
C LYS A 246 -10.57 5.02 -16.32
N VAL A 247 -9.25 5.10 -16.29
CA VAL A 247 -8.33 4.27 -17.08
C VAL A 247 -7.61 3.33 -16.14
N TRP A 248 -7.68 2.03 -16.42
CA TRP A 248 -7.12 0.99 -15.56
C TRP A 248 -5.90 0.30 -16.19
N SER A 249 -5.81 0.32 -17.52
CA SER A 249 -4.67 -0.27 -18.23
C SER A 249 -4.45 0.45 -19.54
N ALA A 250 -3.20 0.73 -19.85
CA ALA A 250 -2.76 1.32 -21.11
C ALA A 250 -1.35 0.84 -21.48
N ASP A 251 -1.04 0.90 -22.78
CA ASP A 251 0.31 0.65 -23.28
C ASP A 251 0.88 1.94 -23.85
N VAL A 252 2.16 2.19 -23.57
CA VAL A 252 2.91 3.28 -24.19
C VAL A 252 3.16 2.94 -25.66
N VAL A 253 2.83 3.87 -26.56
CA VAL A 253 3.03 3.75 -28.00
C VAL A 253 3.53 5.08 -28.56
N ASP A 254 3.95 5.09 -29.83
CA ASP A 254 4.35 6.31 -30.51
C ASP A 254 3.19 7.29 -30.66
N GLY A 255 3.47 8.58 -30.53
CA GLY A 255 2.51 9.66 -30.73
C GLY A 255 2.44 10.11 -32.19
N ALA A 256 1.37 10.85 -32.51
CA ALA A 256 1.15 11.44 -33.85
C ALA A 256 1.39 12.95 -33.91
N GLY A 257 1.89 13.56 -32.80
CA GLY A 257 2.14 15.01 -32.72
C GLY A 257 0.88 15.88 -32.61
N ALA A 258 -0.25 15.28 -32.22
CA ALA A 258 -1.49 16.03 -31.93
C ALA A 258 -1.41 16.69 -30.54
N GLU A 259 -2.37 17.56 -30.23
CA GLU A 259 -2.49 18.15 -28.90
C GLU A 259 -2.73 17.08 -27.82
N PRO A 260 -2.12 17.18 -26.63
CA PRO A 260 -2.30 16.24 -25.53
C PRO A 260 -3.80 16.09 -25.14
N GLY A 261 -4.23 14.85 -24.92
CA GLY A 261 -5.63 14.50 -24.64
C GLY A 261 -6.43 14.16 -25.91
N THR A 262 -5.92 14.43 -27.11
CA THR A 262 -6.61 14.10 -28.36
C THR A 262 -6.55 12.61 -28.63
N ILE A 263 -7.69 12.01 -28.97
CA ILE A 263 -7.78 10.64 -29.49
C ILE A 263 -7.23 10.63 -30.91
N ILE A 264 -6.12 9.95 -31.14
CA ILE A 264 -5.44 9.91 -32.43
C ILE A 264 -5.78 8.69 -33.26
N ALA A 265 -6.26 7.63 -32.63
CA ALA A 265 -6.69 6.41 -33.31
C ALA A 265 -7.78 5.68 -32.52
N VAL A 266 -8.71 5.07 -33.25
CA VAL A 266 -9.76 4.21 -32.67
C VAL A 266 -9.83 2.93 -33.48
N THR A 267 -9.81 1.79 -32.79
CA THR A 267 -10.00 0.46 -33.38
C THR A 267 -11.21 -0.22 -32.77
N LYS A 268 -11.56 -1.42 -33.22
CA LYS A 268 -12.60 -2.23 -32.55
C LYS A 268 -12.26 -2.64 -31.12
N LYS A 269 -10.97 -2.57 -30.71
CA LYS A 269 -10.48 -3.11 -29.43
C LYS A 269 -9.98 -2.05 -28.46
N ASN A 270 -9.54 -0.91 -28.96
CA ASN A 270 -8.89 0.13 -28.15
C ASN A 270 -8.97 1.49 -28.84
N PHE A 271 -8.64 2.53 -28.09
CA PHE A 271 -8.35 3.86 -28.62
C PHE A 271 -7.01 4.35 -28.10
N THR A 272 -6.37 5.24 -28.85
CA THR A 272 -5.06 5.80 -28.53
C THR A 272 -5.17 7.30 -28.29
N VAL A 273 -4.59 7.78 -27.21
CA VAL A 273 -4.64 9.18 -26.79
C VAL A 273 -3.24 9.77 -26.85
N GLN A 274 -3.12 10.93 -27.49
CA GLN A 274 -1.88 11.72 -27.53
C GLN A 274 -1.53 12.22 -26.11
N THR A 275 -0.27 12.15 -25.75
CA THR A 275 0.29 12.71 -24.51
C THR A 275 1.33 13.79 -24.82
N GLY A 276 1.92 14.41 -23.81
CA GLY A 276 2.98 15.39 -24.01
C GLY A 276 4.18 14.84 -24.76
N SER A 277 4.51 13.56 -24.54
CA SER A 277 5.52 12.81 -25.32
C SER A 277 5.05 11.36 -25.46
N GLY A 278 4.95 10.87 -26.70
CA GLY A 278 4.37 9.58 -27.01
C GLY A 278 2.84 9.59 -26.96
N ALA A 279 2.22 8.41 -26.84
CA ALA A 279 0.79 8.23 -26.72
C ALA A 279 0.45 7.02 -25.85
N LEU A 280 -0.81 6.90 -25.42
CA LEU A 280 -1.29 5.77 -24.65
C LEU A 280 -2.40 5.04 -25.39
N CYS A 281 -2.17 3.75 -25.68
CA CYS A 281 -3.19 2.83 -26.18
C CYS A 281 -3.99 2.27 -24.99
N VAL A 282 -5.20 2.75 -24.80
CA VAL A 282 -6.07 2.42 -23.65
C VAL A 282 -6.68 1.03 -23.82
N ARG A 283 -6.49 0.15 -22.84
CA ARG A 283 -6.90 -1.26 -22.84
C ARG A 283 -8.10 -1.54 -21.96
N GLU A 284 -8.18 -0.87 -20.84
CA GLU A 284 -9.23 -1.13 -19.84
C GLU A 284 -9.71 0.18 -19.20
N VAL A 285 -11.00 0.33 -19.10
CA VAL A 285 -11.67 1.54 -18.63
C VAL A 285 -12.79 1.24 -17.66
N GLN A 286 -13.24 2.29 -16.97
CA GLN A 286 -14.46 2.26 -16.17
C GLN A 286 -15.22 3.55 -16.36
N PRO A 287 -16.32 3.57 -17.12
CA PRO A 287 -17.23 4.71 -17.21
C PRO A 287 -17.91 4.98 -15.86
N GLU A 288 -18.33 6.20 -15.66
CA GLU A 288 -19.06 6.60 -14.48
C GLU A 288 -20.28 5.69 -14.22
N SER A 289 -20.47 5.28 -12.96
CA SER A 289 -21.54 4.39 -12.52
C SER A 289 -21.56 2.99 -13.18
N ARG A 290 -20.50 2.59 -13.87
CA ARG A 290 -20.35 1.27 -14.49
C ARG A 290 -19.23 0.46 -13.81
N LYS A 291 -19.15 -0.82 -14.16
CA LYS A 291 -18.02 -1.69 -13.75
C LYS A 291 -16.81 -1.46 -14.67
N ARG A 292 -15.63 -1.78 -14.18
CA ARG A 292 -14.39 -1.92 -14.94
C ARG A 292 -14.61 -2.91 -16.10
N MET A 293 -14.15 -2.56 -17.32
CA MET A 293 -14.37 -3.36 -18.53
C MET A 293 -13.24 -3.14 -19.55
N GLN A 294 -13.07 -4.10 -20.44
CA GLN A 294 -12.17 -3.95 -21.57
C GLN A 294 -12.66 -2.83 -22.49
N THR A 295 -11.72 -2.08 -23.07
CA THR A 295 -12.04 -0.96 -23.99
C THR A 295 -12.86 -1.43 -25.19
N ALA A 296 -12.64 -2.66 -25.69
CA ALA A 296 -13.45 -3.24 -26.75
C ALA A 296 -14.96 -3.30 -26.41
N GLN A 297 -15.30 -3.60 -25.15
CA GLN A 297 -16.69 -3.61 -24.69
C GLN A 297 -17.24 -2.18 -24.53
N PHE A 298 -16.43 -1.27 -24.03
CA PHE A 298 -16.79 0.13 -23.90
C PHE A 298 -17.18 0.75 -25.26
N LEU A 299 -16.38 0.47 -26.31
CA LEU A 299 -16.57 0.98 -27.66
C LEU A 299 -17.82 0.43 -28.38
N GLN A 300 -18.46 -0.63 -27.88
CA GLN A 300 -19.74 -1.09 -28.40
C GLN A 300 -20.91 -0.17 -28.01
N GLY A 301 -20.76 0.59 -26.93
CA GLY A 301 -21.80 1.47 -26.39
C GLY A 301 -21.55 2.97 -26.61
N ILE A 302 -20.42 3.34 -27.21
CA ILE A 302 -20.04 4.72 -27.46
C ILE A 302 -19.33 4.85 -28.81
N SER A 303 -19.57 5.91 -29.52
CA SER A 303 -18.89 6.21 -30.78
C SER A 303 -17.77 7.21 -30.49
N LEU A 304 -16.53 6.74 -30.45
CA LEU A 304 -15.34 7.58 -30.41
C LEU A 304 -14.72 7.66 -31.81
N GLN A 305 -14.14 8.81 -32.12
CA GLN A 305 -13.43 9.01 -33.38
C GLN A 305 -12.13 9.79 -33.15
N PRO A 306 -11.16 9.65 -34.07
CA PRO A 306 -10.00 10.51 -34.07
C PRO A 306 -10.39 11.99 -34.08
N GLY A 307 -9.79 12.77 -33.20
CA GLY A 307 -10.13 14.18 -32.97
C GLY A 307 -10.97 14.44 -31.73
N ASP A 308 -11.63 13.44 -31.15
CA ASP A 308 -12.26 13.59 -29.83
C ASP A 308 -11.21 13.88 -28.77
N VAL A 309 -11.58 14.63 -27.72
CA VAL A 309 -10.60 15.09 -26.72
C VAL A 309 -11.03 14.62 -25.32
N LEU A 310 -10.10 14.00 -24.62
CA LEU A 310 -10.19 13.73 -23.20
C LEU A 310 -9.66 14.95 -22.43
N THR A 311 -10.45 15.45 -21.49
CA THR A 311 -10.15 16.71 -20.81
C THR A 311 -9.73 16.48 -19.34
N ARG A 312 -9.09 17.50 -18.80
CA ARG A 312 -9.21 17.84 -17.38
C ARG A 312 -10.52 18.62 -17.25
N GLU A 313 -11.23 18.44 -16.17
CA GLU A 313 -12.50 19.14 -15.91
C GLU A 313 -12.59 20.54 -16.51
#